data_de70fa5db7f902b2ba4360b5b90ae5e6
#
_entry.id   de70fa5db7f902b2ba4360b5b90ae5e6
#
_cell.length_a   1.000
_cell.length_b   1.000
_cell.length_c   1.000
_cell.angle_alpha   90.00
_cell.angle_beta   90.00
_cell.angle_gamma   90.00
#
_symmetry.space_group_name_H-M   'P 1'
#
loop_
_entity.id
_entity.type
_entity.pdbx_description
1 polymer ?
#
loop_
_entity_poly.entity_id
_entity_poly.type
_entity_poly.pdbx_seq_one_letter_code
_entity_poly.pdbx_strand_id
1 'polypeptide(L)'
;MQQDVAFEKRAAEARRILAKYPDRIPVIVEKASRSTLPDIDKKKFLVPGTMLCGEFKYIIHKHLQQQMQAAHQPGISAEATIYLFIKNTPPRTGALMSELYEASKDEDGFLYMQYSAENTLGH
;
A
#
# COMPACT_ATOMS: atom_id res chain seq x y z
N MET A 1 9.85 -1.87 4.97
CA MET A 1 9.90 -1.14 6.26
C MET A 1 10.03 -2.07 7.46
N GLN A 2 9.33 -3.19 7.48
CA GLN A 2 9.41 -4.11 8.64
C GLN A 2 10.83 -4.58 8.93
N GLN A 3 11.64 -4.74 7.88
CA GLN A 3 13.02 -5.22 8.04
C GLN A 3 13.98 -4.13 8.48
N ASP A 4 13.66 -2.87 8.19
CA ASP A 4 14.57 -1.75 8.40
C ASP A 4 14.32 -1.00 9.70
N VAL A 5 13.15 -1.20 10.31
CA VAL A 5 12.74 -0.47 11.50
C VAL A 5 12.29 -1.45 12.58
N ALA A 6 12.80 -1.27 13.79
CA ALA A 6 12.47 -2.14 14.91
C ALA A 6 10.97 -2.11 15.20
N PHE A 7 10.44 -3.25 15.60
CA PHE A 7 9.03 -3.41 15.91
C PHE A 7 8.51 -2.34 16.87
N GLU A 8 9.26 -2.07 17.94
CA GLU A 8 8.81 -1.10 18.94
C GLU A 8 8.64 0.31 18.35
N LYS A 9 9.52 0.70 17.42
CA LYS A 9 9.41 1.99 16.76
C LYS A 9 8.20 2.05 15.84
N ARG A 10 7.97 0.96 15.09
CA ARG A 10 6.81 0.88 14.19
C ARG A 10 5.51 0.92 15.00
N ALA A 11 5.44 0.14 16.06
CA ALA A 11 4.26 0.09 16.91
C ALA A 11 3.99 1.44 17.58
N ALA A 12 5.03 2.13 18.03
CA ALA A 12 4.88 3.45 18.63
C ALA A 12 4.36 4.46 17.60
N GLU A 13 4.87 4.41 16.37
CA GLU A 13 4.40 5.30 15.31
C GLU A 13 2.94 5.05 14.99
N ALA A 14 2.54 3.78 14.85
CA ALA A 14 1.16 3.43 14.55
C ALA A 14 0.22 3.90 15.67
N ARG A 15 0.62 3.73 16.91
CA ARG A 15 -0.19 4.18 18.05
C ARG A 15 -0.39 5.70 18.02
N ARG A 16 0.66 6.46 17.71
CA ARG A 16 0.56 7.91 17.58
C ARG A 16 -0.41 8.33 16.47
N ILE A 17 -0.30 7.66 15.33
CA ILE A 17 -1.16 7.94 14.18
C ILE A 17 -2.62 7.62 14.52
N LEU A 18 -2.88 6.46 15.11
CA LEU A 18 -4.24 6.03 15.44
C LEU A 18 -4.86 6.93 16.52
N ALA A 19 -4.07 7.42 17.45
CA ALA A 19 -4.55 8.33 18.47
C ALA A 19 -4.89 9.70 17.89
N LYS A 20 -4.08 10.18 16.94
CA LYS A 20 -4.27 11.49 16.33
C LYS A 20 -5.34 11.47 15.24
N TYR A 21 -5.46 10.36 14.51
CA TYR A 21 -6.39 10.25 13.38
C TYR A 21 -7.19 8.94 13.51
N PRO A 22 -8.16 8.90 14.43
CA PRO A 22 -8.87 7.63 14.72
C PRO A 22 -9.70 7.11 13.56
N ASP A 23 -10.05 7.96 12.58
CA ASP A 23 -10.85 7.56 11.42
C ASP A 23 -9.99 7.18 10.22
N ARG A 24 -8.67 7.16 10.38
CA ARG A 24 -7.75 6.90 9.29
C ARG A 24 -7.08 5.55 9.45
N ILE A 25 -6.71 4.96 8.31
CA ILE A 25 -6.05 3.66 8.26
C ILE A 25 -4.59 3.90 7.86
N PRO A 26 -3.62 3.53 8.71
CA PRO A 26 -2.21 3.64 8.37
C PRO A 26 -1.77 2.45 7.51
N VAL A 27 -1.33 2.74 6.29
CA VAL A 27 -0.96 1.71 5.32
C VAL A 27 0.50 1.88 4.92
N ILE A 28 1.23 0.77 4.89
CA ILE A 28 2.57 0.72 4.32
C ILE A 28 2.47 -0.01 2.99
N VAL A 29 2.95 0.63 1.92
CA VAL A 29 2.90 0.07 0.57
C VAL A 29 4.32 -0.19 0.10
N GLU A 30 4.58 -1.41 -0.36
CA GLU A 30 5.88 -1.79 -0.87
C GLU A 30 5.73 -2.60 -2.15
N LYS A 31 6.74 -2.54 -3.00
CA LYS A 31 6.75 -3.29 -4.24
C LYS A 31 6.93 -4.78 -3.94
N ALA A 32 6.19 -5.64 -4.63
CA ALA A 32 6.44 -7.07 -4.60
C ALA A 32 7.85 -7.34 -5.15
N SER A 33 8.59 -8.25 -4.52
CA SER A 33 10.01 -8.43 -4.80
C SER A 33 10.31 -8.76 -6.26
N ARG A 34 9.39 -9.41 -6.96
CA ARG A 34 9.60 -9.80 -8.37
C ARG A 34 8.96 -8.86 -9.37
N SER A 35 8.36 -7.79 -8.92
CA SER A 35 7.74 -6.83 -9.84
C SER A 35 8.80 -6.04 -10.59
N THR A 36 8.53 -5.74 -11.86
CA THR A 36 9.38 -4.90 -12.70
C THR A 36 9.10 -3.41 -12.49
N LEU A 37 8.09 -3.07 -11.71
CA LEU A 37 7.77 -1.68 -11.42
C LEU A 37 8.85 -1.07 -10.52
N PRO A 38 9.01 0.26 -10.55
CA PRO A 38 9.94 0.92 -9.64
C PRO A 38 9.42 0.89 -8.21
N ASP A 39 10.32 1.06 -7.25
CA ASP A 39 9.92 1.26 -5.86
C ASP A 39 9.23 2.60 -5.72
N ILE A 40 8.08 2.60 -5.04
CA ILE A 40 7.32 3.82 -4.83
C ILE A 40 8.05 4.71 -3.80
N ASP A 41 8.14 6.01 -4.10
CA ASP A 41 8.83 6.96 -3.22
C ASP A 41 8.12 7.12 -1.88
N LYS A 42 6.80 7.28 -1.93
CA LYS A 42 5.99 7.41 -0.73
C LYS A 42 5.45 6.05 -0.36
N LYS A 43 5.87 5.52 0.78
CA LYS A 43 5.47 4.19 1.22
C LYS A 43 4.39 4.22 2.29
N LYS A 44 4.27 5.29 3.04
CA LYS A 44 3.27 5.41 4.11
C LYS A 44 2.10 6.25 3.64
N PHE A 45 0.91 5.72 3.82
CA PHE A 45 -0.33 6.41 3.47
C PHE A 45 -1.27 6.39 4.66
N LEU A 46 -2.03 7.46 4.80
CA LEU A 46 -3.03 7.57 5.84
C LEU A 46 -4.35 7.88 5.14
N VAL A 47 -5.20 6.87 5.03
CA VAL A 47 -6.41 6.96 4.22
C VAL A 47 -7.67 6.79 5.05
N PRO A 48 -8.79 7.39 4.62
CA PRO A 48 -10.06 7.19 5.33
C PRO A 48 -10.46 5.72 5.33
N GLY A 49 -11.01 5.24 6.44
CA GLY A 49 -11.49 3.85 6.51
C GLY A 49 -12.63 3.57 5.56
N THR A 50 -13.34 4.61 5.12
CA THR A 50 -14.44 4.49 4.16
C THR A 50 -13.99 4.41 2.71
N MET A 51 -12.69 4.57 2.45
CA MET A 51 -12.14 4.42 1.11
C MET A 51 -12.24 2.97 0.66
N LEU A 52 -12.60 2.75 -0.62
CA LEU A 52 -12.59 1.41 -1.19
C LEU A 52 -11.17 1.02 -1.61
N CYS A 53 -10.88 -0.27 -1.57
CA CYS A 53 -9.56 -0.78 -1.99
C CYS A 53 -9.25 -0.37 -3.43
N GLY A 54 -10.25 -0.40 -4.32
CA GLY A 54 -10.06 0.03 -5.71
C GLY A 54 -9.69 1.50 -5.84
N GLU A 55 -10.21 2.34 -4.96
CA GLU A 55 -9.83 3.75 -4.91
C GLU A 55 -8.38 3.92 -4.45
N PHE A 56 -7.97 3.14 -3.46
CA PHE A 56 -6.60 3.16 -2.99
C PHE A 56 -5.64 2.68 -4.09
N LYS A 57 -6.02 1.63 -4.82
CA LYS A 57 -5.24 1.13 -5.95
C LYS A 57 -5.02 2.24 -6.99
N TYR A 58 -6.06 3.02 -7.28
CA TYR A 58 -5.95 4.15 -8.19
C TYR A 58 -4.94 5.18 -7.70
N ILE A 59 -4.94 5.47 -6.39
CA ILE A 59 -3.99 6.41 -5.79
C ILE A 59 -2.55 5.91 -5.98
N ILE A 60 -2.30 4.62 -5.75
CA ILE A 60 -0.97 4.04 -5.94
C ILE A 60 -0.54 4.12 -7.40
N HIS A 61 -1.44 3.77 -8.32
CA HIS A 61 -1.17 3.84 -9.76
C HIS A 61 -0.78 5.26 -10.17
N LYS A 62 -1.56 6.22 -9.72
CA LYS A 62 -1.34 7.64 -10.03
C LYS A 62 0.00 8.12 -9.48
N HIS A 63 0.32 7.70 -8.26
CA HIS A 63 1.57 8.10 -7.61
C HIS A 63 2.79 7.56 -8.37
N LEU A 64 2.74 6.29 -8.76
CA LEU A 64 3.82 5.68 -9.56
C LEU A 64 3.96 6.36 -10.90
N GLN A 65 2.85 6.67 -11.56
CA GLN A 65 2.86 7.34 -12.85
C GLN A 65 3.53 8.71 -12.76
N GLN A 66 3.17 9.50 -11.77
CA GLN A 66 3.76 10.82 -11.55
C GLN A 66 5.24 10.73 -11.22
N GLN A 67 5.61 9.75 -10.40
CA GLN A 67 7.00 9.53 -10.03
C GLN A 67 7.86 9.21 -11.24
N MET A 68 7.37 8.34 -12.13
CA MET A 68 8.11 7.97 -13.34
C MET A 68 8.24 9.14 -14.30
N GLN A 69 7.21 9.96 -14.42
CA GLN A 69 7.27 11.18 -15.24
C GLN A 69 8.32 12.15 -14.71
N ALA A 70 8.36 12.36 -13.40
CA ALA A 70 9.33 13.27 -12.78
C ALA A 70 10.77 12.78 -12.99
N ALA A 71 10.97 11.48 -13.06
CA ALA A 71 12.28 10.87 -13.27
C ALA A 71 12.64 10.76 -14.76
N HIS A 72 11.80 11.25 -15.67
CA HIS A 72 11.96 11.12 -17.11
C HIS A 72 12.09 9.68 -17.57
N GLN A 73 11.45 8.76 -16.86
CA GLN A 73 11.41 7.35 -17.22
C GLN A 73 10.15 7.04 -18.01
N PRO A 74 10.15 5.96 -18.83
CA PRO A 74 8.91 5.51 -19.46
C PRO A 74 7.84 5.30 -18.39
N GLY A 75 6.70 5.96 -18.56
CA GLY A 75 5.65 5.91 -17.55
C GLY A 75 4.81 4.66 -17.65
N ILE A 76 3.98 4.47 -16.63
CA ILE A 76 2.93 3.46 -16.66
C ILE A 76 1.77 4.03 -17.47
N SER A 77 1.30 3.27 -18.47
CA SER A 77 0.13 3.65 -19.25
C SER A 77 -1.10 3.80 -18.35
N ALA A 78 -1.99 4.70 -18.72
CA ALA A 78 -3.25 4.86 -17.99
C ALA A 78 -4.08 3.59 -18.01
N GLU A 79 -3.93 2.75 -19.04
CA GLU A 79 -4.62 1.48 -19.16
C GLU A 79 -3.90 0.33 -18.47
N ALA A 80 -2.64 0.53 -18.08
CA ALA A 80 -1.89 -0.52 -17.40
C ALA A 80 -2.52 -0.79 -16.04
N THR A 81 -2.60 -2.05 -15.68
CA THR A 81 -3.18 -2.47 -14.40
C THR A 81 -2.06 -2.75 -13.43
N ILE A 82 -2.20 -2.25 -12.23
CA ILE A 82 -1.39 -2.73 -11.11
C ILE A 82 -2.28 -3.59 -10.23
N TYR A 83 -1.65 -4.47 -9.48
CA TYR A 83 -2.34 -5.40 -8.59
C TYR A 83 -1.87 -5.19 -7.17
N LEU A 84 -2.81 -5.21 -6.23
CA LEU A 84 -2.50 -5.10 -4.81
C LEU A 84 -2.66 -6.44 -4.12
N PHE A 85 -1.84 -6.67 -3.10
CA PHE A 85 -1.87 -7.91 -2.33
C PHE A 85 -1.72 -7.59 -0.85
N ILE A 86 -2.37 -8.39 -0.02
CA ILE A 86 -2.20 -8.40 1.42
C ILE A 86 -1.88 -9.84 1.81
N LYS A 87 -0.69 -10.06 2.39
CA LYS A 87 -0.26 -11.41 2.78
C LYS A 87 -0.41 -12.40 1.62
N ASN A 88 0.07 -11.98 0.44
CA ASN A 88 0.08 -12.77 -0.80
C ASN A 88 -1.31 -13.07 -1.37
N THR A 89 -2.33 -12.37 -0.91
CA THR A 89 -3.71 -12.58 -1.37
C THR A 89 -4.27 -11.28 -1.92
N PRO A 90 -4.87 -11.28 -3.11
CA PRO A 90 -5.47 -10.06 -3.66
C PRO A 90 -6.76 -9.74 -2.90
N PRO A 91 -6.88 -8.53 -2.34
CA PRO A 91 -8.12 -8.10 -1.70
C PRO A 91 -9.16 -7.75 -2.75
N ARG A 92 -10.43 -7.78 -2.35
CA ARG A 92 -11.51 -7.35 -3.24
C ARG A 92 -11.47 -5.84 -3.42
N THR A 93 -11.64 -5.38 -4.66
CA THR A 93 -11.62 -3.95 -4.95
C THR A 93 -12.79 -3.20 -4.30
N GLY A 94 -13.89 -3.89 -4.02
CA GLY A 94 -15.04 -3.30 -3.34
C GLY A 94 -14.97 -3.34 -1.83
N ALA A 95 -13.90 -3.88 -1.24
CA ALA A 95 -13.75 -3.89 0.21
C ALA A 95 -13.36 -2.50 0.72
N LEU A 96 -13.87 -2.15 1.89
CA LEU A 96 -13.47 -0.91 2.57
C LEU A 96 -12.08 -1.09 3.17
N MET A 97 -11.28 -0.03 3.15
CA MET A 97 -9.96 -0.08 3.78
C MET A 97 -10.05 -0.42 5.26
N SER A 98 -11.10 0.04 5.95
CA SER A 98 -11.33 -0.33 7.34
C SER A 98 -11.56 -1.83 7.52
N GLU A 99 -12.27 -2.46 6.59
CA GLU A 99 -12.49 -3.91 6.65
C GLU A 99 -11.18 -4.68 6.46
N LEU A 100 -10.37 -4.24 5.50
CA LEU A 100 -9.08 -4.87 5.25
C LEU A 100 -8.13 -4.70 6.44
N TYR A 101 -8.16 -3.53 7.05
CA TYR A 101 -7.35 -3.24 8.23
C TYR A 101 -7.73 -4.17 9.39
N GLU A 102 -9.01 -4.27 9.70
CA GLU A 102 -9.46 -5.13 10.80
C GLU A 102 -9.11 -6.59 10.57
N ALA A 103 -9.19 -7.05 9.33
CA ALA A 103 -8.91 -8.44 8.99
C ALA A 103 -7.42 -8.77 8.92
N SER A 104 -6.57 -7.80 8.57
CA SER A 104 -5.20 -8.11 8.14
C SER A 104 -4.12 -7.20 8.71
N LYS A 105 -4.43 -6.32 9.63
CA LYS A 105 -3.42 -5.45 10.24
C LYS A 105 -2.32 -6.27 10.90
N ASP A 106 -1.12 -5.72 10.83
CA ASP A 106 0.03 -6.32 11.50
C ASP A 106 -0.02 -6.04 13.00
N GLU A 107 0.75 -6.80 13.77
CA GLU A 107 0.85 -6.59 15.22
C GLU A 107 1.38 -5.20 15.56
N ASP A 108 2.15 -4.58 14.64
CA ASP A 108 2.65 -3.21 14.86
C ASP A 108 1.58 -2.13 14.65
N GLY A 109 0.39 -2.50 14.15
CA GLY A 109 -0.70 -1.57 13.95
C GLY A 109 -0.82 -1.00 12.54
N PHE A 110 0.10 -1.31 11.65
CA PHE A 110 0.02 -0.92 10.25
C PHE A 110 -0.64 -2.02 9.41
N LEU A 111 -1.27 -1.61 8.32
CA LEU A 111 -1.69 -2.53 7.28
C LEU A 111 -0.63 -2.53 6.19
N TYR A 112 -0.05 -3.69 5.90
CA TYR A 112 0.98 -3.83 4.87
C TYR A 112 0.37 -4.34 3.58
N MET A 113 0.62 -3.62 2.49
CA MET A 113 0.15 -4.00 1.16
C MET A 113 1.32 -4.00 0.19
N GLN A 114 1.26 -4.89 -0.79
CA GLN A 114 2.27 -4.96 -1.86
C GLN A 114 1.61 -4.68 -3.19
N TYR A 115 2.36 -4.07 -4.11
CA TYR A 115 1.88 -3.86 -5.47
C TYR A 115 2.78 -4.56 -6.47
N SER A 116 2.21 -4.94 -7.61
CA SER A 116 2.92 -5.61 -8.67
C SER A 116 2.29 -5.29 -10.01
N ALA A 117 3.08 -5.40 -11.08
CA ALA A 117 2.57 -5.31 -12.44
C ALA A 117 1.89 -6.60 -12.88
N GLU A 118 2.01 -7.67 -12.10
CA GLU A 118 1.50 -9.00 -12.44
C GLU A 118 0.43 -9.43 -11.45
N ASN A 119 -0.55 -10.21 -11.95
CA ASN A 119 -1.69 -10.60 -11.14
C ASN A 119 -1.39 -11.73 -10.15
N THR A 120 -0.16 -12.21 -10.11
CA THR A 120 0.30 -13.14 -9.10
C THR A 120 1.62 -12.64 -8.56
N LEU A 121 1.98 -13.04 -7.34
CA LEU A 121 3.26 -12.65 -6.77
C LEU A 121 4.41 -13.51 -7.28
N GLY A 122 4.14 -14.43 -8.16
CA GLY A 122 5.13 -15.26 -8.84
C GLY A 122 6.00 -16.08 -7.90
N HIS A 123 6.47 -17.20 -8.31
CA HIS A 123 7.42 -18.00 -7.54
C HIS A 123 8.28 -18.80 -8.44
#